data_f5edcd7b5521fc67d147d710e7dc783d
#
_entry.id   f5edcd7b5521fc67d147d710e7dc783d
#
_cell.length_a   1.000
_cell.length_b   1.000
_cell.length_c   1.000
_cell.angle_alpha   90.00
_cell.angle_beta   90.00
_cell.angle_gamma   90.00
#
_symmetry.space_group_name_H-M   'P 1'
#
loop_
_entity.id
_entity.type
_entity.pdbx_description
1 polymer ?
#
loop_
_entity_poly.entity_id
_entity_poly.type
_entity_poly.pdbx_seq_one_letter_code
_entity_poly.pdbx_strand_id
1 'polypeptide(L)'
;MKLIKSIAALGFAVLAFSTFAQDATIRKNLAERLPNLPKIDEISKTPMNGVFEIRVNDSDIFYTDAEGNFLIQGVLIDTKSKRNLTEERTEKLNAVAFDSLPLKDAFTVVRGNGKRKMAVFEDPNCGFCKRFERDLQKVSDVTVYMFLYPVLGADSIDKTKSLWCAKDKAKTWQDVMVRDMPVPKATCDTAAIDRNIDFGRKHKITGTPTIFFADGSRVPGAINTQQIEKFLTDAK
;
A
#
# COMPACT_ATOMS: atom_id res chain seq x y z
N MET A 1 46.19 -2.20 34.40
CA MET A 1 45.01 -1.55 33.80
C MET A 1 44.80 -2.01 32.36
N LYS A 2 44.88 -3.33 32.05
CA LYS A 2 44.75 -3.91 30.68
C LYS A 2 43.76 -5.10 30.56
N LEU A 3 43.07 -5.51 31.67
CA LEU A 3 42.18 -6.68 31.65
C LEU A 3 40.68 -6.38 31.41
N ILE A 4 40.23 -5.14 31.47
CA ILE A 4 38.78 -4.81 31.39
C ILE A 4 38.27 -4.62 29.95
N LYS A 5 39.16 -4.44 28.96
CA LYS A 5 38.72 -4.21 27.57
C LYS A 5 38.36 -5.51 26.79
N SER A 6 38.75 -6.69 27.27
CA SER A 6 38.52 -7.94 26.53
C SER A 6 37.15 -8.60 26.82
N ILE A 7 36.48 -8.24 27.92
CA ILE A 7 35.18 -8.84 28.30
C ILE A 7 34.02 -8.23 27.53
N ALA A 8 34.10 -6.97 27.15
CA ALA A 8 33.03 -6.30 26.40
C ALA A 8 32.87 -6.79 24.93
N ALA A 9 33.97 -7.27 24.33
CA ALA A 9 33.94 -7.80 22.95
C ALA A 9 33.31 -9.20 22.84
N LEU A 10 33.44 -10.03 23.87
CA LEU A 10 32.85 -11.38 23.90
C LEU A 10 31.33 -11.37 24.06
N GLY A 11 30.77 -10.40 24.80
CA GLY A 11 29.31 -10.30 25.01
C GLY A 11 28.53 -9.92 23.76
N PHE A 12 29.11 -9.14 22.85
CA PHE A 12 28.43 -8.72 21.62
C PHE A 12 28.39 -9.84 20.55
N ALA A 13 29.40 -10.70 20.51
CA ALA A 13 29.44 -11.82 19.57
C ALA A 13 28.42 -12.92 19.91
N VAL A 14 28.15 -13.19 21.18
CA VAL A 14 27.19 -14.24 21.62
C VAL A 14 25.73 -13.87 21.26
N LEU A 15 25.35 -12.60 21.28
CA LEU A 15 23.98 -12.15 20.95
C LEU A 15 23.69 -12.23 19.42
N ALA A 16 24.71 -12.03 18.58
CA ALA A 16 24.56 -12.13 17.13
C ALA A 16 24.40 -13.60 16.66
N PHE A 17 25.14 -14.54 17.25
CA PHE A 17 25.04 -15.96 16.94
C PHE A 17 23.67 -16.58 17.26
N SER A 18 23.01 -16.12 18.32
CA SER A 18 21.69 -16.62 18.73
C SER A 18 20.59 -16.27 17.72
N THR A 19 20.67 -15.13 17.06
CA THR A 19 19.64 -14.67 16.11
C THR A 19 19.73 -15.42 14.79
N PHE A 20 20.95 -15.69 14.29
CA PHE A 20 21.16 -16.48 13.07
C PHE A 20 20.74 -17.93 13.22
N ALA A 21 20.99 -18.52 14.39
CA ALA A 21 20.61 -19.91 14.67
C ALA A 21 19.08 -20.09 14.69
N GLN A 22 18.34 -19.13 15.24
CA GLN A 22 16.87 -19.17 15.28
C GLN A 22 16.27 -18.97 13.89
N ASP A 23 16.76 -18.02 13.08
CA ASP A 23 16.33 -17.81 11.68
C ASP A 23 16.49 -19.13 10.88
N ALA A 24 17.65 -19.77 10.95
CA ALA A 24 17.90 -21.03 10.25
C ALA A 24 16.95 -22.15 10.69
N THR A 25 16.67 -22.26 12.00
CA THR A 25 15.76 -23.26 12.56
C THR A 25 14.31 -23.04 12.07
N ILE A 26 13.81 -21.81 12.15
CA ILE A 26 12.47 -21.47 11.70
C ILE A 26 12.31 -21.76 10.20
N ARG A 27 13.25 -21.31 9.37
CA ARG A 27 13.22 -21.56 7.92
C ARG A 27 13.19 -23.05 7.59
N LYS A 28 14.07 -23.83 8.21
CA LYS A 28 14.14 -25.28 8.01
C LYS A 28 12.84 -25.95 8.37
N ASN A 29 12.36 -25.74 9.58
CA ASN A 29 11.18 -26.41 10.11
C ASN A 29 9.91 -26.06 9.34
N LEU A 30 9.73 -24.78 8.96
CA LEU A 30 8.57 -24.36 8.18
C LEU A 30 8.65 -24.90 6.75
N ALA A 31 9.81 -24.92 6.11
CA ALA A 31 9.96 -25.49 4.76
C ALA A 31 9.67 -26.99 4.74
N GLU A 32 10.09 -27.73 5.76
CA GLU A 32 9.84 -29.17 5.87
C GLU A 32 8.35 -29.50 6.16
N ARG A 33 7.71 -28.68 7.01
CA ARG A 33 6.32 -28.95 7.47
C ARG A 33 5.26 -28.33 6.58
N LEU A 34 5.55 -27.22 5.91
CA LEU A 34 4.65 -26.45 5.05
C LEU A 34 5.29 -26.24 3.66
N PRO A 35 5.42 -27.29 2.83
CA PRO A 35 6.12 -27.21 1.55
C PRO A 35 5.47 -26.24 0.54
N ASN A 36 4.20 -25.88 0.75
CA ASN A 36 3.47 -24.91 -0.07
C ASN A 36 3.58 -23.45 0.44
N LEU A 37 4.26 -23.24 1.59
CA LEU A 37 4.51 -21.88 2.06
C LEU A 37 5.48 -21.20 1.07
N PRO A 38 5.19 -19.98 0.59
CA PRO A 38 6.12 -19.24 -0.24
C PRO A 38 7.47 -19.08 0.44
N LYS A 39 8.51 -18.83 -0.36
CA LYS A 39 9.85 -18.57 0.17
C LYS A 39 9.80 -17.45 1.20
N ILE A 40 10.38 -17.71 2.36
CA ILE A 40 10.49 -16.71 3.43
C ILE A 40 11.57 -15.69 3.03
N ASP A 41 11.16 -14.43 2.89
CA ASP A 41 12.04 -13.31 2.54
C ASP A 41 12.84 -12.84 3.76
N GLU A 42 12.14 -12.68 4.91
CA GLU A 42 12.72 -12.15 6.14
C GLU A 42 12.08 -12.80 7.36
N ILE A 43 12.88 -12.98 8.41
CA ILE A 43 12.41 -13.33 9.76
C ILE A 43 12.91 -12.26 10.72
N SER A 44 12.04 -11.69 11.52
CA SER A 44 12.38 -10.67 12.51
C SER A 44 11.71 -10.88 13.84
N LYS A 45 12.33 -10.34 14.90
CA LYS A 45 11.75 -10.37 16.25
C LYS A 45 10.59 -9.41 16.33
N THR A 46 9.54 -9.79 17.05
CA THR A 46 8.46 -8.89 17.43
C THR A 46 8.68 -8.34 18.85
N PRO A 47 7.95 -7.29 19.26
CA PRO A 47 7.94 -6.86 20.66
C PRO A 47 7.35 -7.90 21.62
N MET A 48 6.63 -8.90 21.12
CA MET A 48 6.10 -10.01 21.90
C MET A 48 7.18 -11.10 22.03
N ASN A 49 7.65 -11.34 23.25
CA ASN A 49 8.69 -12.33 23.49
C ASN A 49 8.29 -13.72 22.98
N GLY A 50 9.21 -14.39 22.28
CA GLY A 50 9.01 -15.73 21.73
C GLY A 50 8.21 -15.77 20.44
N VAL A 51 7.74 -14.63 19.92
CA VAL A 51 7.03 -14.52 18.66
C VAL A 51 7.91 -13.83 17.62
N PHE A 52 8.00 -14.43 16.44
CA PHE A 52 8.76 -13.95 15.30
C PHE A 52 7.82 -13.59 14.15
N GLU A 53 8.10 -12.48 13.48
CA GLU A 53 7.48 -12.10 12.22
C GLU A 53 8.14 -12.85 11.08
N ILE A 54 7.35 -13.39 10.17
CA ILE A 54 7.81 -13.99 8.91
C ILE A 54 7.21 -13.18 7.77
N ARG A 55 8.07 -12.68 6.90
CA ARG A 55 7.67 -12.02 5.66
C ARG A 55 7.83 -12.96 4.48
N VAL A 56 6.79 -13.10 3.67
CA VAL A 56 6.79 -13.84 2.40
C VAL A 56 6.20 -12.96 1.29
N ASN A 57 6.46 -13.27 0.04
CA ASN A 57 5.92 -12.54 -1.11
C ASN A 57 6.09 -11.01 -0.98
N ASP A 58 7.24 -10.55 -0.51
CA ASP A 58 7.63 -9.16 -0.28
C ASP A 58 6.89 -8.44 0.88
N SER A 59 5.60 -8.69 1.12
CA SER A 59 4.81 -7.92 2.09
C SER A 59 3.77 -8.70 2.89
N ASP A 60 3.63 -10.00 2.66
CA ASP A 60 2.68 -10.82 3.41
C ASP A 60 3.31 -11.21 4.75
N ILE A 61 2.61 -10.92 5.85
CA ILE A 61 3.11 -11.09 7.22
C ILE A 61 2.40 -12.27 7.88
N PHE A 62 3.21 -13.15 8.45
CA PHE A 62 2.80 -14.22 9.36
C PHE A 62 3.64 -14.15 10.63
N TYR A 63 3.24 -14.92 11.65
CA TYR A 63 3.99 -15.03 12.90
C TYR A 63 4.22 -16.49 13.26
N THR A 64 5.28 -16.74 14.02
CA THR A 64 5.65 -18.08 14.48
C THR A 64 6.36 -18.02 15.84
N ASP A 65 6.50 -19.18 16.50
CA ASP A 65 7.39 -19.36 17.65
C ASP A 65 8.87 -19.54 17.21
N ALA A 66 9.78 -19.63 18.16
CA ALA A 66 11.21 -19.73 17.92
C ALA A 66 11.65 -20.99 17.17
N GLU A 67 10.83 -22.03 17.17
CA GLU A 67 11.08 -23.34 16.55
C GLU A 67 10.27 -23.55 15.26
N GLY A 68 9.39 -22.61 14.88
CA GLY A 68 8.51 -22.78 13.71
C GLY A 68 7.47 -23.88 13.89
N ASN A 69 7.02 -24.13 15.13
CA ASN A 69 6.00 -25.16 15.40
C ASN A 69 4.59 -24.70 15.03
N PHE A 70 4.35 -23.40 15.05
CA PHE A 70 3.04 -22.78 14.78
C PHE A 70 3.20 -21.71 13.71
N LEU A 71 2.23 -21.61 12.80
CA LEU A 71 2.09 -20.48 11.88
C LEU A 71 0.80 -19.75 12.19
N ILE A 72 0.89 -18.46 12.50
CA ILE A 72 -0.23 -17.59 12.83
C ILE A 72 -0.45 -16.63 11.66
N GLN A 73 -1.63 -16.65 11.08
CA GLN A 73 -2.10 -15.65 10.14
C GLN A 73 -3.06 -14.71 10.87
N GLY A 74 -2.65 -13.46 11.06
CA GLY A 74 -3.42 -12.49 11.83
C GLY A 74 -2.67 -11.18 12.04
N VAL A 75 -3.15 -10.36 12.99
CA VAL A 75 -2.59 -9.06 13.32
C VAL A 75 -2.00 -9.05 14.74
N LEU A 76 -0.87 -8.38 14.90
CA LEU A 76 -0.25 -8.10 16.19
C LEU A 76 -0.60 -6.66 16.60
N ILE A 77 -1.38 -6.53 17.66
CA ILE A 77 -1.80 -5.24 18.22
C ILE A 77 -1.11 -5.00 19.55
N ASP A 78 -0.39 -3.89 19.66
CA ASP A 78 0.06 -3.38 20.96
C ASP A 78 -1.11 -2.73 21.68
N THR A 79 -1.63 -3.41 22.69
CA THR A 79 -2.82 -2.97 23.44
C THR A 79 -2.57 -1.75 24.32
N LYS A 80 -1.32 -1.45 24.66
CA LYS A 80 -0.95 -0.26 25.45
C LYS A 80 -0.98 0.99 24.60
N SER A 81 -0.35 0.94 23.43
CA SER A 81 -0.32 2.05 22.48
C SER A 81 -1.53 2.04 21.51
N LYS A 82 -2.33 0.96 21.52
CA LYS A 82 -3.45 0.70 20.58
C LYS A 82 -3.01 0.68 19.10
N ARG A 83 -1.73 0.38 18.85
CA ARG A 83 -1.17 0.33 17.50
C ARG A 83 -1.31 -1.07 16.91
N ASN A 84 -1.69 -1.15 15.64
CA ASN A 84 -1.64 -2.36 14.84
C ASN A 84 -0.25 -2.47 14.17
N LEU A 85 0.65 -3.23 14.81
CA LEU A 85 2.04 -3.34 14.36
C LEU A 85 2.16 -4.06 13.02
N THR A 86 1.25 -4.99 12.72
CA THR A 86 1.19 -5.67 11.42
C THR A 86 0.83 -4.71 10.29
N GLU A 87 -0.18 -3.88 10.51
CA GLU A 87 -0.62 -2.87 9.54
C GLU A 87 0.50 -1.86 9.25
N GLU A 88 1.10 -1.29 10.30
CA GLU A 88 2.23 -0.37 10.17
C GLU A 88 3.42 -0.98 9.41
N ARG A 89 3.70 -2.28 9.66
CA ARG A 89 4.77 -2.99 8.95
C ARG A 89 4.41 -3.19 7.48
N THR A 90 3.17 -3.61 7.21
CA THR A 90 2.66 -3.82 5.85
C THR A 90 2.63 -2.51 5.05
N GLU A 91 2.21 -1.41 5.68
CA GLU A 91 2.24 -0.08 5.05
C GLU A 91 3.67 0.32 4.66
N LYS A 92 4.64 0.13 5.55
CA LYS A 92 6.06 0.41 5.25
C LYS A 92 6.61 -0.46 4.13
N LEU A 93 6.24 -1.75 4.08
CA LEU A 93 6.68 -2.66 3.03
C LEU A 93 6.05 -2.34 1.67
N ASN A 94 4.82 -1.83 1.67
CA ASN A 94 4.08 -1.46 0.47
C ASN A 94 4.21 0.03 0.10
N ALA A 95 5.02 0.79 0.83
CA ALA A 95 5.25 2.20 0.52
C ALA A 95 5.88 2.35 -0.87
N VAL A 96 5.36 3.30 -1.63
CA VAL A 96 5.85 3.62 -2.97
C VAL A 96 6.24 5.08 -2.97
N ALA A 97 7.49 5.39 -3.28
CA ALA A 97 7.93 6.76 -3.37
C ALA A 97 7.04 7.53 -4.37
N PHE A 98 6.46 8.64 -3.94
CA PHE A 98 5.49 9.40 -4.75
C PHE A 98 6.05 9.78 -6.13
N ASP A 99 7.33 10.14 -6.19
CA ASP A 99 8.02 10.51 -7.43
C ASP A 99 8.28 9.31 -8.36
N SER A 100 8.10 8.06 -7.88
CA SER A 100 8.18 6.86 -8.70
C SER A 100 6.86 6.48 -9.37
N LEU A 101 5.77 7.17 -9.01
CA LEU A 101 4.47 6.98 -9.67
C LEU A 101 4.54 7.43 -11.14
N PRO A 102 3.91 6.72 -12.07
CA PRO A 102 3.92 7.08 -13.49
C PRO A 102 2.98 8.27 -13.78
N LEU A 103 3.26 9.46 -13.21
CA LEU A 103 2.37 10.63 -13.22
C LEU A 103 1.93 11.07 -14.64
N LYS A 104 2.72 10.72 -15.66
CA LYS A 104 2.34 10.96 -17.09
C LYS A 104 1.11 10.15 -17.55
N ASP A 105 0.81 9.05 -16.85
CA ASP A 105 -0.30 8.15 -17.14
C ASP A 105 -1.54 8.46 -16.27
N ALA A 106 -1.50 9.59 -15.56
CA ALA A 106 -2.61 10.16 -14.80
C ALA A 106 -3.15 11.43 -15.47
N PHE A 107 -4.37 11.79 -15.16
CA PHE A 107 -4.83 13.18 -15.32
C PHE A 107 -4.91 13.85 -13.95
N THR A 108 -4.90 15.18 -13.92
CA THR A 108 -4.87 15.92 -12.65
C THR A 108 -6.18 16.66 -12.40
N VAL A 109 -6.57 16.68 -11.12
CA VAL A 109 -7.62 17.54 -10.60
C VAL A 109 -6.98 18.47 -9.56
N VAL A 110 -6.97 19.78 -9.85
CA VAL A 110 -6.39 20.79 -8.96
C VAL A 110 -7.51 21.51 -8.21
N ARG A 111 -7.37 21.62 -6.90
CA ARG A 111 -8.31 22.33 -6.01
C ARG A 111 -7.54 23.36 -5.19
N GLY A 112 -8.10 24.56 -5.06
CA GLY A 112 -7.45 25.66 -4.37
C GLY A 112 -6.07 25.98 -4.96
N ASN A 113 -5.04 26.11 -4.11
CA ASN A 113 -3.68 26.42 -4.54
C ASN A 113 -2.88 25.20 -5.04
N GLY A 114 -3.41 23.98 -4.94
CA GLY A 114 -2.80 22.75 -5.42
C GLY A 114 -1.48 22.33 -4.76
N LYS A 115 -1.10 22.93 -3.64
CA LYS A 115 0.24 22.70 -3.04
C LYS A 115 0.44 21.30 -2.49
N ARG A 116 -0.59 20.73 -1.86
CA ARG A 116 -0.53 19.36 -1.34
C ARG A 116 -0.74 18.39 -2.48
N LYS A 117 -0.18 17.19 -2.40
CA LYS A 117 -0.23 16.21 -3.49
C LYS A 117 -0.75 14.88 -2.98
N MET A 118 -1.57 14.24 -3.78
CA MET A 118 -1.96 12.84 -3.62
C MET A 118 -2.20 12.21 -4.99
N ALA A 119 -2.15 10.88 -5.02
CA ALA A 119 -2.48 10.10 -6.20
C ALA A 119 -3.50 9.03 -5.82
N VAL A 120 -4.42 8.71 -6.72
CA VAL A 120 -5.50 7.77 -6.47
C VAL A 120 -5.69 6.85 -7.68
N PHE A 121 -5.73 5.55 -7.41
CA PHE A 121 -6.10 4.53 -8.38
C PHE A 121 -7.58 4.19 -8.22
N GLU A 122 -8.38 4.44 -9.26
CA GLU A 122 -9.83 4.32 -9.17
C GLU A 122 -10.45 3.64 -10.39
N ASP A 123 -11.59 2.99 -10.15
CA ASP A 123 -12.43 2.36 -11.16
C ASP A 123 -13.77 3.10 -11.25
N PRO A 124 -14.26 3.46 -12.46
CA PRO A 124 -15.50 4.21 -12.61
C PRO A 124 -16.77 3.48 -12.13
N ASN A 125 -16.72 2.15 -12.00
CA ASN A 125 -17.83 1.35 -11.49
C ASN A 125 -17.73 1.08 -9.98
N CYS A 126 -16.65 1.52 -9.32
CA CYS A 126 -16.43 1.28 -7.92
C CYS A 126 -17.29 2.19 -7.03
N GLY A 127 -18.22 1.62 -6.28
CA GLY A 127 -19.07 2.37 -5.35
C GLY A 127 -18.29 3.05 -4.22
N PHE A 128 -17.18 2.44 -3.76
CA PHE A 128 -16.29 3.05 -2.76
C PHE A 128 -15.52 4.24 -3.34
N CYS A 129 -15.12 4.18 -4.63
CA CYS A 129 -14.52 5.30 -5.33
C CYS A 129 -15.49 6.47 -5.45
N LYS A 130 -16.74 6.22 -5.82
CA LYS A 130 -17.79 7.27 -5.85
C LYS A 130 -18.00 7.93 -4.48
N ARG A 131 -17.97 7.13 -3.41
CA ARG A 131 -18.06 7.69 -2.04
C ARG A 131 -16.84 8.55 -1.71
N PHE A 132 -15.64 8.05 -2.01
CA PHE A 132 -14.39 8.77 -1.80
C PHE A 132 -14.37 10.09 -2.57
N GLU A 133 -14.79 10.11 -3.83
CA GLU A 133 -14.87 11.31 -4.66
C GLU A 133 -15.81 12.38 -4.07
N ARG A 134 -16.94 11.98 -3.47
CA ARG A 134 -17.84 12.92 -2.77
C ARG A 134 -17.21 13.54 -1.53
N ASP A 135 -16.44 12.76 -0.78
CA ASP A 135 -15.68 13.27 0.36
C ASP A 135 -14.52 14.17 -0.08
N LEU A 136 -13.84 13.82 -1.17
CA LEU A 136 -12.76 14.60 -1.76
C LEU A 136 -13.22 15.98 -2.27
N GLN A 137 -14.53 16.14 -2.63
CA GLN A 137 -15.08 17.46 -3.00
C GLN A 137 -14.90 18.52 -1.89
N LYS A 138 -14.80 18.11 -0.63
CA LYS A 138 -14.68 19.00 0.55
C LYS A 138 -13.22 19.33 0.88
N VAL A 139 -12.26 18.72 0.18
CA VAL A 139 -10.82 18.94 0.38
C VAL A 139 -10.32 20.03 -0.55
N SER A 140 -9.56 21.00 -0.02
CA SER A 140 -8.98 22.13 -0.73
C SER A 140 -7.46 22.04 -0.79
N ASP A 141 -6.83 22.94 -1.58
CA ASP A 141 -5.38 23.12 -1.65
C ASP A 141 -4.60 21.83 -1.97
N VAL A 142 -5.14 21.03 -2.91
CA VAL A 142 -4.57 19.74 -3.29
C VAL A 142 -4.54 19.56 -4.81
N THR A 143 -3.45 18.98 -5.30
CA THR A 143 -3.35 18.39 -6.63
C THR A 143 -3.52 16.86 -6.52
N VAL A 144 -4.57 16.34 -7.15
CA VAL A 144 -4.87 14.92 -7.18
C VAL A 144 -4.49 14.34 -8.54
N TYR A 145 -3.62 13.36 -8.55
CA TYR A 145 -3.26 12.58 -9.74
C TYR A 145 -4.17 11.36 -9.82
N MET A 146 -5.07 11.36 -10.81
CA MET A 146 -6.09 10.34 -11.01
C MET A 146 -5.58 9.28 -11.96
N PHE A 147 -5.33 8.08 -11.45
CA PHE A 147 -4.98 6.91 -12.23
C PHE A 147 -6.24 6.07 -12.48
N LEU A 148 -6.65 5.97 -13.72
CA LEU A 148 -7.74 5.10 -14.11
C LEU A 148 -7.28 3.63 -14.03
N TYR A 149 -7.95 2.85 -13.20
CA TYR A 149 -7.57 1.48 -12.87
C TYR A 149 -8.78 0.53 -12.92
N PRO A 150 -9.21 0.11 -14.13
CA PRO A 150 -10.41 -0.70 -14.32
C PRO A 150 -10.17 -2.17 -13.94
N VAL A 151 -10.64 -2.56 -12.76
CA VAL A 151 -10.48 -3.92 -12.21
C VAL A 151 -11.81 -4.64 -11.99
N LEU A 152 -12.95 -3.98 -12.26
CA LEU A 152 -14.29 -4.51 -12.00
C LEU A 152 -14.98 -5.08 -13.26
N GLY A 153 -14.21 -5.48 -14.27
CA GLY A 153 -14.70 -6.19 -15.43
C GLY A 153 -14.80 -5.34 -16.72
N ALA A 154 -15.40 -5.92 -17.76
CA ALA A 154 -15.37 -5.36 -19.11
C ALA A 154 -16.01 -3.97 -19.21
N ASP A 155 -17.15 -3.74 -18.57
CA ASP A 155 -17.81 -2.43 -18.55
C ASP A 155 -16.95 -1.33 -17.92
N SER A 156 -16.18 -1.67 -16.87
CA SER A 156 -15.19 -0.75 -16.29
C SER A 156 -14.11 -0.37 -17.30
N ILE A 157 -13.61 -1.35 -18.05
CA ILE A 157 -12.58 -1.12 -19.09
C ILE A 157 -13.11 -0.16 -20.17
N ASP A 158 -14.31 -0.40 -20.68
CA ASP A 158 -14.92 0.40 -21.74
C ASP A 158 -15.20 1.84 -21.29
N LYS A 159 -15.75 2.00 -20.08
CA LYS A 159 -15.97 3.31 -19.46
C LYS A 159 -14.65 4.05 -19.24
N THR A 160 -13.65 3.36 -18.72
CA THR A 160 -12.32 3.93 -18.45
C THR A 160 -11.66 4.44 -19.74
N LYS A 161 -11.71 3.67 -20.82
CA LYS A 161 -11.21 4.10 -22.14
C LYS A 161 -11.90 5.37 -22.63
N SER A 162 -13.23 5.42 -22.54
CA SER A 162 -14.02 6.58 -22.92
C SER A 162 -13.72 7.81 -22.05
N LEU A 163 -13.57 7.64 -20.74
CA LEU A 163 -13.16 8.70 -19.80
C LEU A 163 -11.76 9.24 -20.10
N TRP A 164 -10.81 8.35 -20.37
CA TRP A 164 -9.45 8.76 -20.74
C TRP A 164 -9.40 9.58 -22.01
N CYS A 165 -10.26 9.28 -22.95
CA CYS A 165 -10.36 9.96 -24.24
C CYS A 165 -11.25 11.23 -24.22
N ALA A 166 -11.88 11.54 -23.10
CA ALA A 166 -12.68 12.75 -22.97
C ALA A 166 -11.81 14.01 -23.12
N LYS A 167 -12.37 15.04 -23.78
CA LYS A 167 -11.69 16.34 -24.01
C LYS A 167 -11.27 17.00 -22.69
N ASP A 168 -12.15 16.96 -21.68
CA ASP A 168 -11.90 17.41 -20.31
C ASP A 168 -12.09 16.22 -19.37
N LYS A 169 -10.98 15.52 -19.12
CA LYS A 169 -10.96 14.31 -18.29
C LYS A 169 -11.43 14.60 -16.86
N ALA A 170 -10.94 15.70 -16.27
CA ALA A 170 -11.24 16.06 -14.88
C ALA A 170 -12.73 16.35 -14.69
N LYS A 171 -13.31 17.15 -15.58
CA LYS A 171 -14.75 17.44 -15.55
C LYS A 171 -15.58 16.18 -15.78
N THR A 172 -15.24 15.39 -16.80
CA THR A 172 -15.97 14.16 -17.14
C THR A 172 -15.91 13.15 -15.99
N TRP A 173 -14.76 13.02 -15.32
CA TRP A 173 -14.60 12.19 -14.14
C TRP A 173 -15.56 12.61 -13.01
N GLN A 174 -15.60 13.91 -12.71
CA GLN A 174 -16.51 14.43 -11.67
C GLN A 174 -17.99 14.25 -12.06
N ASP A 175 -18.35 14.46 -13.32
CA ASP A 175 -19.72 14.25 -13.79
C ASP A 175 -20.14 12.77 -13.59
N VAL A 176 -19.27 11.82 -13.88
CA VAL A 176 -19.54 10.38 -13.74
C VAL A 176 -19.52 9.93 -12.26
N MET A 177 -18.49 10.31 -11.51
CA MET A 177 -18.27 9.76 -10.18
C MET A 177 -19.11 10.44 -9.08
N VAL A 178 -19.38 11.74 -9.24
CA VAL A 178 -20.08 12.54 -8.22
C VAL A 178 -21.53 12.79 -8.60
N ARG A 179 -21.80 12.99 -9.91
CA ARG A 179 -23.14 13.37 -10.40
C ARG A 179 -23.86 12.20 -11.07
N ASP A 180 -23.26 11.01 -11.12
CA ASP A 180 -23.79 9.81 -11.74
C ASP A 180 -24.21 10.00 -13.21
N MET A 181 -23.56 10.91 -13.93
CA MET A 181 -23.81 11.13 -15.36
C MET A 181 -23.25 9.99 -16.20
N PRO A 182 -23.85 9.70 -17.35
CA PRO A 182 -23.33 8.67 -18.25
C PRO A 182 -21.97 9.08 -18.84
N VAL A 183 -21.10 8.08 -19.06
CA VAL A 183 -19.81 8.30 -19.70
C VAL A 183 -20.01 8.62 -21.19
N PRO A 184 -19.50 9.76 -21.70
CA PRO A 184 -19.59 10.08 -23.13
C PRO A 184 -18.69 9.12 -23.92
N LYS A 185 -19.15 8.70 -25.10
CA LYS A 185 -18.32 7.89 -26.00
C LYS A 185 -17.19 8.74 -26.58
N ALA A 186 -15.96 8.28 -26.41
CA ALA A 186 -14.77 8.89 -26.99
C ALA A 186 -13.71 7.81 -27.26
N THR A 187 -12.85 8.05 -28.25
CA THR A 187 -11.77 7.12 -28.65
C THR A 187 -10.47 7.87 -28.88
N CYS A 188 -9.38 7.31 -28.39
CA CYS A 188 -8.02 7.80 -28.59
C CYS A 188 -7.03 6.68 -28.21
N ASP A 189 -5.73 6.98 -28.12
CA ASP A 189 -4.74 6.06 -27.54
C ASP A 189 -4.99 5.89 -26.03
N THR A 190 -5.16 4.65 -25.61
CA THR A 190 -5.45 4.26 -24.21
C THR A 190 -4.33 3.47 -23.55
N ALA A 191 -3.13 3.45 -24.11
CA ALA A 191 -1.98 2.70 -23.58
C ALA A 191 -1.59 3.11 -22.14
N ALA A 192 -1.95 4.31 -21.70
CA ALA A 192 -1.78 4.74 -20.31
C ALA A 192 -2.57 3.86 -19.32
N ILE A 193 -3.75 3.38 -19.71
CA ILE A 193 -4.58 2.52 -18.86
C ILE A 193 -3.90 1.18 -18.64
N ASP A 194 -3.32 0.58 -19.70
CA ASP A 194 -2.61 -0.69 -19.59
C ASP A 194 -1.40 -0.55 -18.68
N ARG A 195 -0.64 0.56 -18.79
CA ARG A 195 0.48 0.84 -17.89
C ARG A 195 0.04 1.04 -16.44
N ASN A 196 -1.11 1.66 -16.20
CA ASN A 196 -1.68 1.78 -14.85
C ASN A 196 -2.05 0.42 -14.28
N ILE A 197 -2.61 -0.49 -15.08
CA ILE A 197 -2.94 -1.86 -14.68
C ILE A 197 -1.64 -2.62 -14.32
N ASP A 198 -0.62 -2.52 -15.17
CA ASP A 198 0.67 -3.18 -14.93
C ASP A 198 1.37 -2.63 -13.69
N PHE A 199 1.36 -1.31 -13.50
CA PHE A 199 1.86 -0.67 -12.30
C PHE A 199 1.11 -1.18 -11.06
N GLY A 200 -0.22 -1.21 -11.10
CA GLY A 200 -1.05 -1.68 -9.99
C GLY A 200 -0.78 -3.14 -9.64
N ARG A 201 -0.62 -4.01 -10.62
CA ARG A 201 -0.25 -5.43 -10.41
C ARG A 201 1.13 -5.55 -9.77
N LYS A 202 2.13 -4.84 -10.31
CA LYS A 202 3.51 -4.83 -9.79
C LYS A 202 3.56 -4.40 -8.33
N HIS A 203 2.79 -3.39 -7.96
CA HIS A 203 2.74 -2.83 -6.61
C HIS A 203 1.60 -3.38 -5.75
N LYS A 204 1.01 -4.53 -6.15
CA LYS A 204 -0.04 -5.22 -5.38
C LYS A 204 -1.21 -4.29 -4.99
N ILE A 205 -1.67 -3.46 -5.93
CA ILE A 205 -2.92 -2.71 -5.78
C ILE A 205 -4.07 -3.67 -6.03
N THR A 206 -4.66 -4.19 -4.96
CA THR A 206 -5.67 -5.26 -5.00
C THR A 206 -7.11 -4.73 -5.00
N GLY A 207 -7.30 -3.43 -4.85
CA GLY A 207 -8.63 -2.83 -4.80
C GLY A 207 -8.63 -1.33 -5.06
N THR A 208 -9.82 -0.78 -5.26
CA THR A 208 -10.06 0.64 -5.50
C THR A 208 -11.05 1.22 -4.50
N PRO A 209 -10.87 2.49 -4.08
CA PRO A 209 -9.71 3.31 -4.38
C PRO A 209 -8.46 2.84 -3.66
N THR A 210 -7.26 3.10 -4.21
CA THR A 210 -6.00 3.03 -3.47
C THR A 210 -5.33 4.39 -3.58
N ILE A 211 -4.97 4.98 -2.44
CA ILE A 211 -4.53 6.36 -2.29
C ILE A 211 -3.05 6.37 -1.91
N PHE A 212 -2.25 7.23 -2.56
CA PHE A 212 -0.86 7.49 -2.22
C PHE A 212 -0.68 8.95 -1.85
N PHE A 213 0.09 9.22 -0.80
CA PHE A 213 0.43 10.55 -0.34
C PHE A 213 1.90 10.90 -0.64
N ALA A 214 2.25 12.18 -0.49
CA ALA A 214 3.56 12.70 -0.90
C ALA A 214 4.74 12.07 -0.13
N ASP A 215 4.53 11.58 1.08
CA ASP A 215 5.51 10.86 1.91
C ASP A 215 5.69 9.38 1.49
N GLY A 216 4.97 8.92 0.48
CA GLY A 216 4.97 7.54 0.02
C GLY A 216 3.99 6.62 0.78
N SER A 217 3.27 7.13 1.76
CA SER A 217 2.25 6.36 2.47
C SER A 217 1.13 5.94 1.51
N ARG A 218 0.62 4.73 1.72
CA ARG A 218 -0.42 4.11 0.90
C ARG A 218 -1.61 3.72 1.77
N VAL A 219 -2.79 4.16 1.37
CA VAL A 219 -4.04 3.84 2.06
C VAL A 219 -4.97 3.08 1.09
N PRO A 220 -5.22 1.78 1.34
CA PRO A 220 -6.19 1.02 0.58
C PRO A 220 -7.62 1.34 1.05
N GLY A 221 -8.53 1.51 0.07
CA GLY A 221 -9.93 1.77 0.34
C GLY A 221 -10.29 3.25 0.53
N ALA A 222 -11.59 3.51 0.60
CA ALA A 222 -12.13 4.84 0.71
C ALA A 222 -12.02 5.37 2.16
N ILE A 223 -11.45 6.55 2.31
CA ILE A 223 -11.36 7.30 3.56
C ILE A 223 -12.21 8.57 3.47
N ASN A 224 -12.64 9.08 4.62
CA ASN A 224 -13.47 10.28 4.70
C ASN A 224 -12.63 11.57 4.64
N THR A 225 -13.30 12.72 4.50
CA THR A 225 -12.67 14.05 4.41
C THR A 225 -11.67 14.34 5.53
N GLN A 226 -11.99 13.98 6.78
CA GLN A 226 -11.11 14.24 7.93
C GLN A 226 -9.81 13.40 7.85
N GLN A 227 -9.94 12.15 7.43
CA GLN A 227 -8.78 11.26 7.23
C GLN A 227 -7.92 11.74 6.06
N ILE A 228 -8.53 12.19 4.93
CA ILE A 228 -7.80 12.77 3.80
C ILE A 228 -6.99 13.99 4.28
N GLU A 229 -7.62 14.93 4.99
CA GLU A 229 -6.96 16.13 5.49
C GLU A 229 -5.81 15.81 6.45
N LYS A 230 -5.99 14.79 7.32
CA LYS A 230 -4.94 14.33 8.22
C LYS A 230 -3.73 13.83 7.43
N PHE A 231 -3.92 12.91 6.50
CA PHE A 231 -2.82 12.36 5.68
C PHE A 231 -2.12 13.45 4.86
N LEU A 232 -2.88 14.37 4.24
CA LEU A 232 -2.30 15.50 3.49
C LEU A 232 -1.52 16.48 4.37
N THR A 233 -1.79 16.53 5.66
CA THR A 233 -1.07 17.37 6.63
C THR A 233 0.19 16.68 7.11
N ASP A 234 0.12 15.38 7.35
CA ASP A 234 1.23 14.56 7.85
C ASP A 234 2.29 14.30 6.76
N ALA A 235 1.88 14.19 5.49
CA ALA A 235 2.72 13.91 4.32
C ALA A 235 3.44 15.17 3.76
N LYS A 236 4.11 15.96 4.62
CA LYS A 236 4.84 17.18 4.22
C LYS A 236 6.28 16.89 3.87
#